data_3acbb92aaec5c4c7f487defbbef4cdcb
#
_entry.id   3acbb92aaec5c4c7f487defbbef4cdcb
#
_cell.length_a   1.000
_cell.length_b   1.000
_cell.length_c   1.000
_cell.angle_alpha   90.00
_cell.angle_beta   90.00
_cell.angle_gamma   90.00
#
_symmetry.space_group_name_H-M   'P 1'
#
loop_
_entity.id
_entity.type
_entity.pdbx_description
1 polymer ?
#
loop_
_entity_poly.entity_id
_entity_poly.type
_entity_poly.pdbx_seq_one_letter_code
_entity_poly.pdbx_strand_id
1 'polypeptide(L)'
;MTATGLGAARPMNPIGWLGLPMLACFLATLVFAIPIRIFGFSLPQPIFPLAVAFAWAQIRPSVLPPFALLVLGLFLDAFWGGPQGLWPLCLLAAYAAVLAVRRLITGQDYIVVWAWYAAVTLLAIAVGFGLMTLAAGTVPNLVAVGWMYVLPTLLLFPFAHRLAQRYEDADVRFR
;
A
#
# COMPACT_ATOMS: atom_id res chain seq x y z
N MET A 1 38.17 30.70 -14.23
CA MET A 1 36.72 30.39 -14.40
C MET A 1 36.58 28.90 -14.37
N THR A 2 36.35 28.35 -13.18
CA THR A 2 36.19 26.91 -12.96
C THR A 2 34.68 26.58 -13.06
N ALA A 3 34.33 25.86 -14.09
CA ALA A 3 33.00 25.33 -14.29
C ALA A 3 32.70 24.36 -13.15
N THR A 4 31.90 24.80 -12.19
CA THR A 4 31.33 23.98 -11.12
C THR A 4 30.42 22.95 -11.77
N GLY A 5 30.86 21.68 -11.73
CA GLY A 5 30.11 20.56 -12.28
C GLY A 5 28.72 20.52 -11.69
N LEU A 6 27.75 20.66 -12.57
CA LEU A 6 26.36 20.31 -12.30
C LEU A 6 26.34 18.84 -11.84
N GLY A 7 26.20 18.62 -10.55
CA GLY A 7 26.07 17.30 -9.97
C GLY A 7 24.93 16.57 -10.68
N ALA A 8 25.29 15.63 -11.54
CA ALA A 8 24.31 14.78 -12.21
C ALA A 8 23.43 14.14 -11.13
N ALA A 9 22.15 14.47 -11.14
CA ALA A 9 21.16 13.88 -10.25
C ALA A 9 21.28 12.36 -10.37
N ARG A 10 21.78 11.71 -9.33
CA ARG A 10 21.98 10.26 -9.32
C ARG A 10 20.60 9.61 -9.48
N PRO A 11 20.35 8.83 -10.54
CA PRO A 11 19.05 8.20 -10.71
C PRO A 11 18.80 7.32 -9.50
N MET A 12 17.66 7.54 -8.81
CA MET A 12 17.26 6.67 -7.71
C MET A 12 17.19 5.24 -8.22
N ASN A 13 17.95 4.35 -7.60
CA ASN A 13 17.99 2.95 -8.00
C ASN A 13 16.60 2.33 -7.81
N PRO A 14 15.90 1.90 -8.89
CA PRO A 14 14.54 1.36 -8.80
C PRO A 14 14.44 0.13 -7.90
N ILE A 15 15.53 -0.63 -7.78
CA ILE A 15 15.60 -1.80 -6.91
C ILE A 15 15.46 -1.41 -5.44
N GLY A 16 16.00 -0.26 -5.02
CA GLY A 16 15.97 0.17 -3.62
C GLY A 16 14.59 0.62 -3.15
N TRP A 17 13.93 1.49 -3.92
CA TRP A 17 12.67 2.09 -3.45
C TRP A 17 11.42 1.28 -3.85
N LEU A 18 11.51 0.44 -4.88
CA LEU A 18 10.40 -0.38 -5.37
C LEU A 18 10.59 -1.85 -5.02
N GLY A 19 11.77 -2.43 -5.34
CA GLY A 19 12.03 -3.86 -5.18
C GLY A 19 12.08 -4.30 -3.72
N LEU A 20 12.75 -3.53 -2.85
CA LEU A 20 12.88 -3.89 -1.43
C LEU A 20 11.53 -3.88 -0.70
N PRO A 21 10.68 -2.83 -0.79
CA PRO A 21 9.34 -2.85 -0.19
C PRO A 21 8.43 -3.93 -0.79
N MET A 22 8.54 -4.19 -2.09
CA MET A 22 7.79 -5.26 -2.75
C MET A 22 8.17 -6.62 -2.16
N LEU A 23 9.45 -6.93 -2.07
CA LEU A 23 9.94 -8.18 -1.46
C LEU A 23 9.51 -8.29 0.01
N ALA A 24 9.60 -7.19 0.78
CA ALA A 24 9.15 -7.15 2.16
C ALA A 24 7.65 -7.45 2.28
N CYS A 25 6.81 -6.93 1.38
CA CYS A 25 5.38 -7.25 1.33
C CYS A 25 5.13 -8.74 1.04
N PHE A 26 5.85 -9.33 0.08
CA PHE A 26 5.75 -10.76 -0.19
C PHE A 26 6.08 -11.59 1.05
N LEU A 27 7.23 -11.34 1.66
CA LEU A 27 7.69 -12.07 2.85
C LEU A 27 6.74 -11.87 4.04
N ALA A 28 6.32 -10.63 4.29
CA ALA A 28 5.39 -10.33 5.37
C ALA A 28 4.05 -11.07 5.16
N THR A 29 3.50 -11.04 3.95
CA THR A 29 2.25 -11.76 3.63
C THR A 29 2.41 -13.26 3.87
N LEU A 30 3.52 -13.87 3.45
CA LEU A 30 3.79 -15.29 3.68
C LEU A 30 3.92 -15.62 5.17
N VAL A 31 4.62 -14.80 5.95
CA VAL A 31 4.77 -15.00 7.39
C VAL A 31 3.44 -14.90 8.12
N PHE A 32 2.62 -13.89 7.81
CA PHE A 32 1.30 -13.71 8.42
C PHE A 32 0.24 -14.68 7.90
N ALA A 33 0.51 -15.40 6.82
CA ALA A 33 -0.35 -16.46 6.33
C ALA A 33 -0.34 -17.72 7.17
N ILE A 34 0.68 -17.91 8.00
CA ILE A 34 0.73 -19.03 8.94
C ILE A 34 -0.43 -18.82 9.92
N PRO A 35 -1.42 -19.75 9.99
CA PRO A 35 -2.59 -19.60 10.83
C PRO A 35 -2.21 -19.77 12.30
N ILE A 36 -1.62 -18.74 12.89
CA ILE A 36 -1.31 -18.72 14.34
C ILE A 36 -2.62 -18.43 15.06
N ARG A 37 -3.14 -19.42 15.77
CA ARG A 37 -4.30 -19.27 16.67
C ARG A 37 -3.79 -18.99 18.08
N ILE A 38 -4.05 -17.77 18.56
CA ILE A 38 -3.75 -17.38 19.93
C ILE A 38 -5.09 -17.34 20.68
N PHE A 39 -5.26 -18.19 21.72
CA PHE A 39 -6.48 -18.31 22.52
C PHE A 39 -7.77 -18.56 21.71
N GLY A 40 -7.67 -19.27 20.58
CA GLY A 40 -8.82 -19.58 19.72
C GLY A 40 -9.18 -18.48 18.71
N PHE A 41 -8.54 -17.32 18.74
CA PHE A 41 -8.70 -16.25 17.76
C PHE A 41 -7.67 -16.37 16.64
N SER A 42 -8.11 -16.28 15.38
CA SER A 42 -7.21 -16.14 14.24
C SER A 42 -6.57 -14.76 14.28
N LEU A 43 -5.24 -14.70 14.10
CA LEU A 43 -4.53 -13.43 14.03
C LEU A 43 -5.08 -12.59 12.87
N PRO A 44 -5.40 -11.31 13.09
CA PRO A 44 -5.82 -10.42 12.01
C PRO A 44 -4.68 -10.23 11.00
N GLN A 45 -5.01 -10.30 9.72
CA GLN A 45 -4.05 -10.26 8.62
C GLN A 45 -4.00 -8.85 8.00
N PRO A 46 -2.95 -8.06 8.25
CA PRO A 46 -2.82 -6.74 7.62
C PRO A 46 -2.53 -6.86 6.12
N ILE A 47 -3.09 -5.93 5.35
CA ILE A 47 -2.86 -5.84 3.91
C ILE A 47 -1.60 -4.99 3.66
N PHE A 48 -0.41 -5.62 3.77
CA PHE A 48 0.88 -4.93 3.60
C PHE A 48 1.00 -4.17 2.27
N PRO A 49 0.57 -4.71 1.11
CA PRO A 49 0.63 -3.99 -0.16
C PRO A 49 -0.14 -2.68 -0.17
N LEU A 50 -1.19 -2.53 0.65
CA LEU A 50 -1.96 -1.28 0.72
C LEU A 50 -1.15 -0.15 1.36
N ALA A 51 -0.37 -0.45 2.40
CA ALA A 51 0.55 0.49 3.03
C ALA A 51 1.63 0.98 2.05
N VAL A 52 2.14 0.06 1.23
CA VAL A 52 3.14 0.38 0.20
C VAL A 52 2.52 1.15 -0.96
N ALA A 53 1.28 0.83 -1.38
CA ALA A 53 0.55 1.58 -2.40
C ALA A 53 0.38 3.06 -1.99
N PHE A 54 0.03 3.31 -0.72
CA PHE A 54 -0.08 4.65 -0.16
C PHE A 54 1.26 5.39 -0.17
N ALA A 55 2.34 4.74 0.27
CA ALA A 55 3.67 5.34 0.31
C ALA A 55 4.21 5.67 -1.09
N TRP A 56 4.11 4.73 -2.04
CA TRP A 56 4.62 4.93 -3.40
C TRP A 56 3.91 6.05 -4.15
N ALA A 57 2.61 6.23 -3.95
CA ALA A 57 1.87 7.32 -4.55
C ALA A 57 2.34 8.70 -4.06
N GLN A 58 2.87 8.78 -2.84
CA GLN A 58 3.44 10.02 -2.29
C GLN A 58 4.86 10.27 -2.78
N ILE A 59 5.71 9.24 -2.82
CA ILE A 59 7.13 9.36 -3.17
C ILE A 59 7.29 9.84 -4.61
N ARG A 60 6.82 9.09 -5.59
CA ARG A 60 6.99 9.41 -7.01
C ARG A 60 5.90 8.83 -7.89
N PRO A 61 5.08 9.67 -8.53
CA PRO A 61 4.14 9.21 -9.54
C PRO A 61 4.91 8.75 -10.78
N SER A 62 4.99 7.45 -10.98
CA SER A 62 5.61 6.82 -12.15
C SER A 62 4.80 5.61 -12.58
N VAL A 63 5.12 5.04 -13.74
CA VAL A 63 4.39 3.87 -14.27
C VAL A 63 4.78 2.58 -13.53
N LEU A 64 5.93 2.56 -12.85
CA LEU A 64 6.45 1.37 -12.17
C LEU A 64 5.61 0.91 -10.95
N PRO A 65 5.18 1.79 -10.01
CA PRO A 65 4.36 1.38 -8.89
C PRO A 65 3.06 0.66 -9.27
N PRO A 66 2.26 1.13 -10.25
CA PRO A 66 1.06 0.40 -10.68
C PRO A 66 1.35 -1.03 -11.14
N PHE A 67 2.44 -1.24 -11.89
CA PHE A 67 2.86 -2.59 -12.30
C PHE A 67 3.24 -3.46 -11.10
N ALA A 68 4.01 -2.92 -10.16
CA ALA A 68 4.38 -3.62 -8.94
C ALA A 68 3.15 -3.97 -8.10
N LEU A 69 2.18 -3.05 -7.97
CA LEU A 69 0.92 -3.28 -7.27
C LEU A 69 0.04 -4.32 -7.97
N LEU A 70 0.04 -4.34 -9.31
CA LEU A 70 -0.65 -5.36 -10.08
C LEU A 70 -0.06 -6.75 -9.78
N VAL A 71 1.27 -6.88 -9.77
CA VAL A 71 1.95 -8.16 -9.44
C VAL A 71 1.66 -8.57 -8.00
N LEU A 72 1.74 -7.64 -7.04
CA LEU A 72 1.41 -7.89 -5.63
C LEU A 72 -0.05 -8.29 -5.45
N GLY A 73 -0.97 -7.63 -6.17
CA GLY A 73 -2.39 -7.95 -6.12
C GLY A 73 -2.70 -9.33 -6.68
N LEU A 74 -2.12 -9.69 -7.85
CA LEU A 74 -2.27 -11.03 -8.41
C LEU A 74 -1.70 -12.12 -7.48
N PHE A 75 -0.59 -11.81 -6.80
CA PHE A 75 -0.07 -12.70 -5.77
C PHE A 75 -1.07 -12.90 -4.62
N LEU A 76 -1.71 -11.81 -4.13
CA LEU A 76 -2.73 -11.92 -3.09
C LEU A 76 -3.95 -12.71 -3.55
N ASP A 77 -4.41 -12.51 -4.80
CA ASP A 77 -5.53 -13.29 -5.37
C ASP A 77 -5.20 -14.77 -5.42
N ALA A 78 -4.01 -15.14 -5.89
CA ALA A 78 -3.55 -16.53 -5.94
C ALA A 78 -3.37 -17.14 -4.55
N PHE A 79 -2.95 -16.30 -3.58
CA PHE A 79 -2.62 -16.76 -2.23
C PHE A 79 -3.86 -16.92 -1.33
N TRP A 80 -4.79 -15.97 -1.38
CA TRP A 80 -6.01 -15.99 -0.56
C TRP A 80 -7.21 -16.65 -1.23
N GLY A 81 -7.10 -17.04 -2.54
CA GLY A 81 -8.12 -17.82 -3.24
C GLY A 81 -9.43 -17.06 -3.50
N GLY A 82 -9.37 -15.75 -3.65
CA GLY A 82 -10.52 -14.89 -4.00
C GLY A 82 -10.80 -14.83 -5.51
N PRO A 83 -11.82 -14.04 -5.93
CA PRO A 83 -12.05 -13.76 -7.34
C PRO A 83 -10.81 -13.09 -7.95
N GLN A 84 -10.38 -13.61 -9.12
CA GLN A 84 -9.21 -13.06 -9.81
C GLN A 84 -9.42 -11.60 -10.20
N GLY A 85 -8.43 -10.75 -9.90
CA GLY A 85 -8.47 -9.32 -10.16
C GLY A 85 -8.99 -8.47 -8.98
N LEU A 86 -9.46 -9.08 -7.90
CA LEU A 86 -9.99 -8.36 -6.74
C LEU A 86 -8.92 -7.50 -6.08
N TRP A 87 -7.81 -8.09 -5.67
CA TRP A 87 -6.74 -7.38 -4.97
C TRP A 87 -5.99 -6.40 -5.86
N PRO A 88 -5.67 -6.72 -7.14
CA PRO A 88 -5.12 -5.73 -8.07
C PRO A 88 -5.99 -4.48 -8.17
N LEU A 89 -7.31 -4.63 -8.33
CA LEU A 89 -8.22 -3.50 -8.44
C LEU A 89 -8.28 -2.69 -7.15
N CYS A 90 -8.33 -3.33 -5.98
CA CYS A 90 -8.30 -2.64 -4.69
C CYS A 90 -7.01 -1.81 -4.51
N LEU A 91 -5.84 -2.39 -4.83
CA LEU A 91 -4.56 -1.73 -4.69
C LEU A 91 -4.39 -0.58 -5.69
N LEU A 92 -4.82 -0.78 -6.94
CA LEU A 92 -4.78 0.27 -7.96
C LEU A 92 -5.76 1.40 -7.66
N ALA A 93 -6.95 1.09 -7.15
CA ALA A 93 -7.92 2.10 -6.71
C ALA A 93 -7.36 2.93 -5.55
N ALA A 94 -6.74 2.29 -4.55
CA ALA A 94 -6.05 2.98 -3.46
C ALA A 94 -4.94 3.90 -3.98
N TYR A 95 -4.09 3.39 -4.86
CA TYR A 95 -2.99 4.15 -5.46
C TYR A 95 -3.52 5.36 -6.24
N ALA A 96 -4.54 5.17 -7.08
CA ALA A 96 -5.17 6.23 -7.85
C ALA A 96 -5.83 7.30 -6.95
N ALA A 97 -6.49 6.87 -5.88
CA ALA A 97 -7.09 7.78 -4.90
C ALA A 97 -6.02 8.66 -4.23
N VAL A 98 -4.90 8.07 -3.81
CA VAL A 98 -3.79 8.86 -3.21
C VAL A 98 -3.20 9.82 -4.23
N LEU A 99 -3.02 9.42 -5.50
CA LEU A 99 -2.54 10.31 -6.55
C LEU A 99 -3.46 11.51 -6.75
N ALA A 100 -4.79 11.31 -6.71
CA ALA A 100 -5.78 12.36 -6.88
C ALA A 100 -5.72 13.40 -5.74
N VAL A 101 -5.50 12.93 -4.50
CA VAL A 101 -5.48 13.81 -3.31
C VAL A 101 -4.07 14.17 -2.85
N ARG A 102 -3.03 13.73 -3.54
CA ARG A 102 -1.62 13.91 -3.14
C ARG A 102 -1.27 15.36 -2.79
N ARG A 103 -1.78 16.33 -3.57
CA ARG A 103 -1.53 17.76 -3.33
C ARG A 103 -2.10 18.24 -1.99
N LEU A 104 -3.16 17.59 -1.50
CA LEU A 104 -3.79 17.91 -0.23
C LEU A 104 -3.07 17.25 0.96
N ILE A 105 -2.36 16.15 0.71
CA ILE A 105 -1.65 15.38 1.75
C ILE A 105 -0.24 15.93 2.00
N THR A 106 0.43 16.44 0.95
CA THR A 106 1.81 16.92 1.04
C THR A 106 1.92 18.10 1.99
N GLY A 107 2.82 18.00 2.98
CA GLY A 107 3.07 19.06 3.96
C GLY A 107 2.04 19.14 5.10
N GLN A 108 1.15 18.17 5.22
CA GLN A 108 0.17 18.10 6.31
C GLN A 108 0.74 17.40 7.55
N ASP A 109 0.09 17.67 8.68
CA ASP A 109 0.42 17.06 9.96
C ASP A 109 0.20 15.53 9.94
N TYR A 110 0.95 14.80 10.76
CA TYR A 110 0.88 13.35 10.91
C TYR A 110 -0.55 12.82 11.05
N ILE A 111 -1.41 13.48 11.83
CA ILE A 111 -2.80 13.07 12.07
C ILE A 111 -3.64 13.19 10.79
N VAL A 112 -3.42 14.26 10.01
CA VAL A 112 -4.14 14.48 8.74
C VAL A 112 -3.73 13.44 7.70
N VAL A 113 -2.43 13.14 7.60
CA VAL A 113 -1.92 12.07 6.72
C VAL A 113 -2.46 10.70 7.14
N TRP A 114 -2.55 10.43 8.45
CA TRP A 114 -3.18 9.21 8.96
C TRP A 114 -4.66 9.13 8.59
N ALA A 115 -5.41 10.23 8.70
CA ALA A 115 -6.82 10.26 8.30
C ALA A 115 -7.01 9.96 6.81
N TRP A 116 -6.14 10.50 5.94
CA TRP A 116 -6.12 10.18 4.52
C TRP A 116 -5.80 8.70 4.25
N TYR A 117 -4.82 8.15 4.98
CA TYR A 117 -4.50 6.73 4.90
C TYR A 117 -5.71 5.86 5.28
N ALA A 118 -6.41 6.22 6.36
CA ALA A 118 -7.62 5.53 6.78
C ALA A 118 -8.72 5.62 5.72
N ALA A 119 -8.96 6.80 5.15
CA ALA A 119 -9.95 7.01 4.10
C ALA A 119 -9.64 6.16 2.85
N VAL A 120 -8.38 6.13 2.41
CA VAL A 120 -7.95 5.32 1.25
C VAL A 120 -8.05 3.82 1.55
N THR A 121 -7.71 3.39 2.77
CA THR A 121 -7.88 2.00 3.20
C THR A 121 -9.35 1.58 3.16
N LEU A 122 -10.24 2.41 3.69
CA LEU A 122 -11.69 2.15 3.65
C LEU A 122 -12.22 2.13 2.22
N LEU A 123 -11.75 3.03 1.36
CA LEU A 123 -12.11 3.04 -0.07
C LEU A 123 -11.70 1.73 -0.76
N ALA A 124 -10.45 1.28 -0.56
CA ALA A 124 -9.95 0.04 -1.15
C ALA A 124 -10.78 -1.17 -0.70
N ILE A 125 -11.13 -1.23 0.58
CA ILE A 125 -11.95 -2.30 1.13
C ILE A 125 -13.39 -2.20 0.63
N ALA A 126 -13.95 -0.99 0.47
CA ALA A 126 -15.27 -0.80 -0.12
C ALA A 126 -15.32 -1.26 -1.59
N VAL A 127 -14.27 -0.99 -2.37
CA VAL A 127 -14.13 -1.52 -3.73
C VAL A 127 -14.09 -3.05 -3.72
N GLY A 128 -13.26 -3.65 -2.84
CA GLY A 128 -13.19 -5.11 -2.68
C GLY A 128 -14.52 -5.73 -2.26
N PHE A 129 -15.22 -5.09 -1.33
CA PHE A 129 -16.54 -5.51 -0.87
C PHE A 129 -17.56 -5.48 -2.03
N GLY A 130 -17.58 -4.38 -2.81
CA GLY A 130 -18.45 -4.25 -3.98
C GLY A 130 -18.16 -5.33 -5.02
N LEU A 131 -16.88 -5.59 -5.32
CA LEU A 131 -16.48 -6.62 -6.28
C LEU A 131 -16.86 -8.02 -5.79
N MET A 132 -16.69 -8.33 -4.50
CA MET A 132 -17.09 -9.61 -3.93
C MET A 132 -18.60 -9.82 -3.99
N THR A 133 -19.39 -8.79 -3.67
CA THR A 133 -20.85 -8.89 -3.75
C THR A 133 -21.34 -9.12 -5.18
N LEU A 134 -20.69 -8.47 -6.16
CA LEU A 134 -21.02 -8.63 -7.58
C LEU A 134 -20.57 -9.99 -8.15
N ALA A 135 -19.38 -10.46 -7.76
CA ALA A 135 -18.81 -11.69 -8.30
C ALA A 135 -19.36 -12.96 -7.63
N ALA A 136 -19.55 -12.94 -6.31
CA ALA A 136 -19.95 -14.11 -5.53
C ALA A 136 -21.44 -14.10 -5.14
N GLY A 137 -22.16 -12.99 -5.35
CA GLY A 137 -23.55 -12.84 -4.94
C GLY A 137 -23.76 -12.91 -3.40
N THR A 138 -22.68 -12.91 -2.63
CA THR A 138 -22.71 -13.01 -1.17
C THR A 138 -22.22 -11.73 -0.53
N VAL A 139 -22.89 -11.27 0.50
CA VAL A 139 -22.48 -10.08 1.26
C VAL A 139 -21.53 -10.52 2.38
N PRO A 140 -20.25 -10.12 2.34
CA PRO A 140 -19.30 -10.44 3.41
C PRO A 140 -19.75 -9.81 4.76
N ASN A 141 -19.38 -10.45 5.87
CA ASN A 141 -19.65 -9.90 7.18
C ASN A 141 -18.76 -8.67 7.45
N LEU A 142 -19.38 -7.49 7.51
CA LEU A 142 -18.67 -6.21 7.69
C LEU A 142 -17.83 -6.16 8.98
N VAL A 143 -18.33 -6.76 10.07
CA VAL A 143 -17.62 -6.79 11.35
C VAL A 143 -16.36 -7.65 11.24
N ALA A 144 -16.46 -8.80 10.58
CA ALA A 144 -15.33 -9.68 10.36
C ALA A 144 -14.28 -9.02 9.47
N VAL A 145 -14.69 -8.36 8.37
CA VAL A 145 -13.80 -7.62 7.47
C VAL A 145 -13.11 -6.47 8.21
N GLY A 146 -13.86 -5.72 9.01
CA GLY A 146 -13.32 -4.63 9.82
C GLY A 146 -12.25 -5.08 10.80
N TRP A 147 -12.52 -6.15 11.53
CA TRP A 147 -11.58 -6.70 12.51
C TRP A 147 -10.35 -7.35 11.85
N MET A 148 -10.58 -8.17 10.82
CA MET A 148 -9.50 -8.96 10.22
C MET A 148 -8.58 -8.16 9.30
N TYR A 149 -9.10 -7.18 8.58
CA TYR A 149 -8.34 -6.48 7.53
C TYR A 149 -8.17 -5.00 7.79
N VAL A 150 -9.25 -4.26 8.17
CA VAL A 150 -9.20 -2.81 8.31
C VAL A 150 -8.30 -2.41 9.47
N LEU A 151 -8.60 -2.90 10.66
CA LEU A 151 -7.91 -2.49 11.89
C LEU A 151 -6.40 -2.77 11.83
N PRO A 152 -5.94 -4.00 11.47
CA PRO A 152 -4.50 -4.26 11.38
C PRO A 152 -3.83 -3.48 10.26
N THR A 153 -4.53 -3.19 9.15
CA THR A 153 -3.97 -2.36 8.07
C THR A 153 -3.81 -0.91 8.52
N LEU A 154 -4.74 -0.35 9.30
CA LEU A 154 -4.58 0.99 9.87
C LEU A 154 -3.39 1.10 10.83
N LEU A 155 -3.07 0.03 11.54
CA LEU A 155 -1.88 -0.02 12.40
C LEU A 155 -0.56 -0.04 11.61
N LEU A 156 -0.59 -0.35 10.31
CA LEU A 156 0.60 -0.26 9.44
C LEU A 156 0.96 1.19 9.03
N PHE A 157 0.14 2.18 9.36
CA PHE A 157 0.40 3.57 8.98
C PHE A 157 1.80 4.08 9.36
N PRO A 158 2.34 3.84 10.58
CA PRO A 158 3.68 4.29 10.93
C PRO A 158 4.76 3.76 9.98
N PHE A 159 4.57 2.54 9.47
CA PHE A 159 5.46 1.93 8.48
C PHE A 159 5.32 2.63 7.12
N ALA A 160 4.09 2.84 6.63
CA ALA A 160 3.83 3.54 5.38
C ALA A 160 4.39 4.96 5.40
N HIS A 161 4.19 5.68 6.50
CA HIS A 161 4.67 7.04 6.70
C HIS A 161 6.21 7.12 6.72
N ARG A 162 6.88 6.24 7.47
CA ARG A 162 8.35 6.15 7.49
C ARG A 162 8.92 5.80 6.13
N LEU A 163 8.25 4.92 5.39
CA LEU A 163 8.67 4.56 4.03
C LEU A 163 8.58 5.77 3.10
N ALA A 164 7.50 6.54 3.16
CA ALA A 164 7.33 7.75 2.38
C ALA A 164 8.41 8.79 2.72
N GLN A 165 8.60 9.11 3.99
CA GLN A 165 9.58 10.11 4.45
C GLN A 165 11.02 9.74 4.07
N ARG A 166 11.41 8.48 4.21
CA ARG A 166 12.77 8.03 3.89
C ARG A 166 13.18 8.33 2.45
N TYR A 167 12.24 8.29 1.53
CA TYR A 167 12.52 8.53 0.11
C TYR A 167 12.21 9.96 -0.33
N GLU A 168 11.33 10.67 0.36
CA GLU A 168 11.09 12.11 0.16
C GLU A 168 12.33 12.93 0.52
N ASP A 169 12.97 12.64 1.65
CA ASP A 169 14.22 13.25 2.10
C ASP A 169 15.38 12.98 1.12
N ALA A 170 15.36 11.84 0.45
CA ALA A 170 16.36 11.50 -0.56
C ALA A 170 16.19 12.34 -1.85
N ASP A 171 14.95 12.66 -2.25
CA ASP A 171 14.67 13.47 -3.45
C ASP A 171 14.99 14.96 -3.22
N VAL A 172 14.74 15.48 -2.02
CA VAL A 172 15.03 16.89 -1.65
C VAL A 172 16.52 17.19 -1.57
N ARG A 173 17.37 16.23 -1.18
CA ARG A 173 18.82 16.42 -1.08
C ARG A 173 19.52 16.54 -2.44
N PHE A 174 18.81 16.31 -3.53
CA PHE A 174 19.36 16.29 -4.89
C PHE A 174 18.75 17.38 -5.82
N ARG A 175 17.95 18.29 -5.25
CA ARG A 175 17.53 19.54 -5.91
C ARG A 175 18.37 20.70 -5.42
#